data_e1849b49dd85da1afdcde5e8456c2679
#
_entry.id   e1849b49dd85da1afdcde5e8456c2679
#
_cell.length_a   1.000
_cell.length_b   1.000
_cell.length_c   1.000
_cell.angle_alpha   90.00
_cell.angle_beta   90.00
_cell.angle_gamma   90.00
#
_symmetry.space_group_name_H-M   'P 1'
#
loop_
_entity.id
_entity.type
_entity.pdbx_description
1 polymer ?
#
loop_
_entity_poly.entity_id
_entity_poly.type
_entity_poly.pdbx_seq_one_letter_code
_entity_poly.pdbx_strand_id
1 'polypeptide(L)'
;YAAWCAISAVRDSDGEVDHYVSIFTDVTERKMRDEHRLYQSQHDLLTGLPNLVLLVDRFAQIAARHARHAAGIGLLFIDLDGFKPINDSHGHHVGDELLRVVAERLRESVRASDTVSRYGGDEFVCLLDGLADAETPQRVAMTILEALDEPIIIASHTLHISASIGVAITCGQAPDLTQLMARADEAMYHAKRAGRG
;
A
#
# COMPACT_ATOMS: atom_id res chain seq x y z
N TYR A 1 -5.09 24.31 13.76
CA TYR A 1 -4.66 24.61 15.13
C TYR A 1 -5.19 23.52 16.07
N ALA A 2 -4.28 22.75 16.70
CA ALA A 2 -4.60 21.76 17.70
C ALA A 2 -4.16 22.25 19.08
N ALA A 3 -5.08 22.32 20.03
CA ALA A 3 -4.78 22.75 21.39
C ALA A 3 -5.12 21.64 22.39
N TRP A 4 -4.25 21.44 23.35
CA TRP A 4 -4.57 20.72 24.56
C TRP A 4 -5.06 21.71 25.61
N CYS A 5 -6.17 21.39 26.29
CA CYS A 5 -6.75 22.24 27.32
C CYS A 5 -6.92 21.42 28.62
N ALA A 6 -6.43 21.95 29.71
CA ALA A 6 -6.74 21.47 31.05
C ALA A 6 -7.53 22.56 31.80
N ILE A 7 -8.62 22.15 32.46
CA ILE A 7 -9.45 23.04 33.28
C ILE A 7 -9.49 22.44 34.68
N SER A 8 -9.15 23.25 35.69
CA SER A 8 -9.19 22.87 37.09
C SER A 8 -10.05 23.86 37.86
N ALA A 9 -10.91 23.35 38.73
CA ALA A 9 -11.66 24.17 39.67
C ALA A 9 -10.80 24.46 40.91
N VAL A 10 -10.68 25.69 41.27
CA VAL A 10 -10.07 26.14 42.53
C VAL A 10 -11.22 26.37 43.54
N ARG A 11 -11.11 25.78 44.72
CA ARG A 11 -12.13 25.85 45.75
C ARG A 11 -11.68 26.75 46.89
N ASP A 12 -12.60 27.44 47.52
CA ASP A 12 -12.40 28.24 48.73
C ASP A 12 -12.27 27.37 49.99
N SER A 13 -12.19 28.03 51.17
CA SER A 13 -12.08 27.38 52.48
C SER A 13 -13.35 26.57 52.87
N ASP A 14 -14.47 26.89 52.26
CA ASP A 14 -15.78 26.25 52.55
C ASP A 14 -16.05 25.13 51.54
N GLY A 15 -15.14 24.87 50.58
CA GLY A 15 -15.21 23.80 49.60
C GLY A 15 -16.01 24.16 48.33
N GLU A 16 -16.49 25.37 48.23
CA GLU A 16 -17.20 25.88 47.07
C GLU A 16 -16.21 26.27 45.95
N VAL A 17 -16.63 26.23 44.68
CA VAL A 17 -15.79 26.61 43.58
C VAL A 17 -15.69 28.12 43.51
N ASP A 18 -14.48 28.64 43.76
CA ASP A 18 -14.20 30.05 43.70
C ASP A 18 -13.95 30.51 42.23
N HIS A 19 -13.08 29.78 41.51
CA HIS A 19 -12.81 30.06 40.11
C HIS A 19 -12.28 28.83 39.37
N TYR A 20 -12.20 28.93 38.04
CA TYR A 20 -11.60 27.91 37.15
C TYR A 20 -10.30 28.45 36.59
N VAL A 21 -9.26 27.62 36.60
CA VAL A 21 -8.00 27.87 35.90
C VAL A 21 -7.96 27.04 34.65
N SER A 22 -7.74 27.67 33.50
CA SER A 22 -7.60 27.00 32.21
C SER A 22 -6.18 27.20 31.67
N ILE A 23 -5.55 26.09 31.29
CA ILE A 23 -4.24 26.08 30.64
C ILE A 23 -4.44 25.59 29.20
N PHE A 24 -4.00 26.39 28.26
CA PHE A 24 -4.01 26.03 26.84
C PHE A 24 -2.58 25.86 26.35
N THR A 25 -2.32 24.73 25.72
CA THR A 25 -1.03 24.44 25.09
C THR A 25 -1.25 24.17 23.62
N ASP A 26 -0.55 24.90 22.75
CA ASP A 26 -0.51 24.59 21.33
C ASP A 26 0.29 23.30 21.12
N VAL A 27 -0.36 22.29 20.58
CA VAL A 27 0.23 20.98 20.28
C VAL A 27 0.28 20.69 18.78
N THR A 28 0.06 21.70 17.94
CA THR A 28 -0.02 21.57 16.47
C THR A 28 1.25 20.95 15.90
N GLU A 29 2.41 21.49 16.22
CA GLU A 29 3.69 20.97 15.70
C GLU A 29 3.97 19.55 16.19
N ARG A 30 3.63 19.24 17.44
CA ARG A 30 3.80 17.88 17.97
C ARG A 30 2.92 16.90 17.22
N LYS A 31 1.65 17.25 17.02
CA LYS A 31 0.68 16.40 16.30
C LYS A 31 1.10 16.18 14.86
N MET A 32 1.51 17.23 14.15
CA MET A 32 2.02 17.12 12.78
C MET A 32 3.26 16.22 12.69
N ARG A 33 4.19 16.32 13.65
CA ARG A 33 5.38 15.45 13.69
C ARG A 33 5.02 13.99 13.96
N ASP A 34 4.07 13.74 14.86
CA ASP A 34 3.63 12.37 15.17
C ASP A 34 2.87 11.77 13.99
N GLU A 35 2.00 12.51 13.32
CA GLU A 35 1.31 12.10 12.09
C GLU A 35 2.31 11.84 10.94
N HIS A 36 3.31 12.71 10.77
CA HIS A 36 4.34 12.51 9.76
C HIS A 36 5.18 11.24 10.03
N ARG A 37 5.58 11.00 11.28
CA ARG A 37 6.28 9.77 11.67
C ARG A 37 5.45 8.52 11.41
N LEU A 38 4.15 8.57 11.76
CA LEU A 38 3.24 7.46 11.50
C LEU A 38 3.12 7.19 10.00
N TYR A 39 2.94 8.24 9.19
CA TYR A 39 2.90 8.12 7.74
C TYR A 39 4.17 7.47 7.19
N GLN A 40 5.35 7.95 7.59
CA GLN A 40 6.65 7.40 7.16
C GLN A 40 6.84 5.93 7.59
N SER A 41 6.28 5.52 8.73
CA SER A 41 6.37 4.13 9.17
C SER A 41 5.47 3.16 8.39
N GLN A 42 4.49 3.68 7.66
CA GLN A 42 3.45 2.90 6.96
C GLN A 42 3.51 3.01 5.44
N HIS A 43 4.31 3.94 4.89
CA HIS A 43 4.39 4.17 3.45
C HIS A 43 5.82 4.11 2.94
N ASP A 44 5.97 3.70 1.69
CA ASP A 44 7.22 3.81 0.93
C ASP A 44 7.45 5.27 0.54
N LEU A 45 8.59 5.84 0.92
CA LEU A 45 8.86 7.28 0.73
C LEU A 45 9.09 7.67 -0.73
N LEU A 46 9.42 6.72 -1.60
CA LEU A 46 9.65 7.00 -3.01
C LEU A 46 8.32 7.09 -3.77
N THR A 47 7.45 6.12 -3.57
CA THR A 47 6.22 5.95 -4.34
C THR A 47 4.97 6.48 -3.63
N GLY A 48 5.04 6.71 -2.32
CA GLY A 48 3.90 7.07 -1.48
C GLY A 48 2.89 5.94 -1.27
N LEU A 49 3.14 4.75 -1.81
CA LEU A 49 2.30 3.57 -1.59
C LEU A 49 2.43 3.03 -0.17
N PRO A 50 1.43 2.34 0.35
CA PRO A 50 1.58 1.46 1.51
C PRO A 50 2.85 0.62 1.43
N ASN A 51 3.56 0.51 2.55
CA ASN A 51 4.66 -0.43 2.70
C ASN A 51 4.15 -1.77 3.26
N LEU A 52 5.06 -2.71 3.51
CA LEU A 52 4.71 -4.03 4.05
C LEU A 52 3.99 -3.94 5.41
N VAL A 53 4.34 -2.97 6.26
CA VAL A 53 3.70 -2.80 7.59
C VAL A 53 2.22 -2.47 7.42
N LEU A 54 1.89 -1.53 6.54
CA LEU A 54 0.50 -1.16 6.28
C LEU A 54 -0.25 -2.25 5.50
N LEU A 55 0.43 -2.99 4.61
CA LEU A 55 -0.17 -4.14 3.92
C LEU A 55 -0.63 -5.21 4.92
N VAL A 56 0.21 -5.57 5.90
CA VAL A 56 -0.11 -6.54 6.95
C VAL A 56 -1.33 -6.09 7.76
N ASP A 57 -1.37 -4.82 8.17
CA ASP A 57 -2.51 -4.25 8.90
C ASP A 57 -3.80 -4.28 8.08
N ARG A 58 -3.75 -3.87 6.80
CA ARG A 58 -4.89 -3.91 5.87
C ARG A 58 -5.39 -5.33 5.67
N PHE A 59 -4.49 -6.29 5.48
CA PHE A 59 -4.87 -7.70 5.37
C PHE A 59 -5.59 -8.20 6.62
N ALA A 60 -5.08 -7.89 7.82
CA ALA A 60 -5.72 -8.29 9.08
C ALA A 60 -7.13 -7.71 9.20
N GLN A 61 -7.34 -6.44 8.80
CA GLN A 61 -8.65 -5.79 8.79
C GLN A 61 -9.62 -6.47 7.81
N ILE A 62 -9.15 -6.79 6.59
CA ILE A 62 -9.93 -7.50 5.56
C ILE A 62 -10.30 -8.90 6.05
N ALA A 63 -9.32 -9.66 6.56
CA ALA A 63 -9.51 -11.00 7.09
C ALA A 63 -10.55 -11.03 8.22
N ALA A 64 -10.49 -10.07 9.15
CA ALA A 64 -11.46 -9.94 10.23
C ALA A 64 -12.89 -9.62 9.74
N ARG A 65 -13.02 -8.82 8.68
CA ARG A 65 -14.32 -8.54 8.04
C ARG A 65 -14.91 -9.77 7.37
N HIS A 66 -14.07 -10.53 6.66
CA HIS A 66 -14.50 -11.71 5.90
C HIS A 66 -14.60 -12.99 6.72
N ALA A 67 -14.10 -13.02 7.96
CA ALA A 67 -14.28 -14.14 8.86
C ALA A 67 -15.77 -14.55 9.08
N ARG A 68 -16.69 -13.58 8.86
CA ARG A 68 -18.15 -13.76 9.00
C ARG A 68 -18.87 -13.89 7.65
N HIS A 69 -18.21 -13.63 6.54
CA HIS A 69 -18.76 -13.67 5.19
C HIS A 69 -17.76 -14.42 4.31
N ALA A 70 -18.20 -15.41 3.56
CA ALA A 70 -17.34 -16.27 2.73
C ALA A 70 -16.78 -15.56 1.47
N ALA A 71 -16.49 -14.25 1.56
CA ALA A 71 -15.88 -13.52 0.46
C ALA A 71 -14.39 -13.86 0.35
N GLY A 72 -13.91 -14.05 -0.87
CA GLY A 72 -12.51 -14.35 -1.14
C GLY A 72 -11.62 -13.11 -1.00
N ILE A 73 -10.36 -13.36 -0.69
CA ILE A 73 -9.28 -12.35 -0.73
C ILE A 73 -8.31 -12.78 -1.83
N GLY A 74 -7.98 -11.84 -2.73
CA GLY A 74 -6.97 -12.03 -3.77
C GLY A 74 -5.67 -11.31 -3.42
N LEU A 75 -4.56 -11.86 -3.88
CA LEU A 75 -3.26 -11.22 -3.80
C LEU A 75 -2.53 -11.39 -5.12
N LEU A 76 -2.04 -10.29 -5.67
CA LEU A 76 -1.15 -10.26 -6.82
C LEU A 76 0.25 -9.88 -6.32
N PHE A 77 1.24 -10.72 -6.64
CA PHE A 77 2.66 -10.38 -6.47
C PHE A 77 3.20 -9.98 -7.83
N ILE A 78 3.81 -8.79 -7.92
CA ILE A 78 4.17 -8.12 -9.16
C ILE A 78 5.65 -7.79 -9.09
N ASP A 79 6.39 -8.13 -10.13
CA ASP A 79 7.81 -7.79 -10.29
C ASP A 79 8.04 -7.18 -11.67
N LEU A 80 8.73 -6.03 -11.73
CA LEU A 80 8.96 -5.32 -12.99
C LEU A 80 10.08 -5.97 -13.80
N ASP A 81 9.73 -6.44 -14.98
CA ASP A 81 10.70 -7.07 -15.89
C ASP A 81 11.63 -6.03 -16.52
N GLY A 82 12.94 -6.23 -16.34
CA GLY A 82 13.93 -5.35 -16.97
C GLY A 82 14.20 -4.04 -16.24
N PHE A 83 13.71 -3.86 -15.00
CA PHE A 83 13.96 -2.63 -14.21
C PHE A 83 15.46 -2.39 -13.96
N LYS A 84 16.22 -3.44 -13.61
CA LYS A 84 17.67 -3.30 -13.40
C LYS A 84 18.43 -2.81 -14.62
N PRO A 85 18.26 -3.35 -15.85
CA PRO A 85 18.81 -2.78 -17.07
C PRO A 85 18.49 -1.31 -17.31
N ILE A 86 17.28 -0.84 -16.94
CA ILE A 86 16.91 0.57 -17.05
C ILE A 86 17.75 1.41 -16.09
N ASN A 87 17.89 1.00 -14.84
CA ASN A 87 18.78 1.67 -13.88
C ASN A 87 20.24 1.72 -14.37
N ASP A 88 20.74 0.60 -14.88
CA ASP A 88 22.13 0.49 -15.35
C ASP A 88 22.38 1.39 -16.57
N SER A 89 21.38 1.60 -17.43
CA SER A 89 21.49 2.39 -18.67
C SER A 89 21.19 3.87 -18.50
N HIS A 90 20.23 4.24 -17.64
CA HIS A 90 19.70 5.60 -17.51
C HIS A 90 19.94 6.22 -16.12
N GLY A 91 20.50 5.45 -15.18
CA GLY A 91 20.76 5.88 -13.81
C GLY A 91 19.57 5.73 -12.87
N HIS A 92 19.86 5.67 -11.57
CA HIS A 92 18.85 5.43 -10.52
C HIS A 92 17.76 6.51 -10.46
N HIS A 93 18.06 7.76 -10.85
CA HIS A 93 17.04 8.82 -10.86
C HIS A 93 15.91 8.52 -11.85
N VAL A 94 16.26 8.01 -13.04
CA VAL A 94 15.25 7.59 -14.04
C VAL A 94 14.47 6.39 -13.54
N GLY A 95 15.13 5.43 -12.88
CA GLY A 95 14.47 4.31 -12.25
C GLY A 95 13.51 4.72 -11.11
N ASP A 96 13.90 5.70 -10.30
CA ASP A 96 13.03 6.25 -9.25
C ASP A 96 11.76 6.91 -9.83
N GLU A 97 11.90 7.69 -10.89
CA GLU A 97 10.74 8.27 -11.59
C GLU A 97 9.87 7.19 -12.25
N LEU A 98 10.49 6.16 -12.84
CA LEU A 98 9.77 5.00 -13.38
C LEU A 98 8.93 4.31 -12.29
N LEU A 99 9.50 4.07 -11.11
CA LEU A 99 8.77 3.47 -9.99
C LEU A 99 7.59 4.33 -9.53
N ARG A 100 7.70 5.66 -9.58
CA ARG A 100 6.57 6.56 -9.24
C ARG A 100 5.43 6.43 -10.25
N VAL A 101 5.76 6.43 -11.55
CA VAL A 101 4.76 6.26 -12.61
C VAL A 101 4.10 4.89 -12.54
N VAL A 102 4.89 3.82 -12.34
CA VAL A 102 4.36 2.47 -12.13
C VAL A 102 3.40 2.42 -10.94
N ALA A 103 3.81 3.00 -9.80
CA ALA A 103 2.97 3.03 -8.60
C ALA A 103 1.61 3.73 -8.84
N GLU A 104 1.60 4.79 -9.64
CA GLU A 104 0.37 5.50 -10.01
C GLU A 104 -0.51 4.66 -10.92
N ARG A 105 0.05 4.04 -11.98
CA ARG A 105 -0.68 3.14 -12.88
C ARG A 105 -1.28 1.94 -12.14
N LEU A 106 -0.51 1.33 -11.21
CA LEU A 106 -1.01 0.24 -10.38
C LEU A 106 -2.20 0.69 -9.52
N ARG A 107 -2.11 1.87 -8.91
CA ARG A 107 -3.19 2.42 -8.08
C ARG A 107 -4.45 2.71 -8.88
N GLU A 108 -4.32 3.19 -10.12
CA GLU A 108 -5.43 3.46 -11.03
C GLU A 108 -6.06 2.19 -11.59
N SER A 109 -5.32 1.08 -11.65
CA SER A 109 -5.77 -0.22 -12.15
C SER A 109 -6.61 -1.01 -11.16
N VAL A 110 -6.71 -0.57 -9.89
CA VAL A 110 -7.45 -1.26 -8.84
C VAL A 110 -8.54 -0.36 -8.24
N ARG A 111 -9.46 -0.95 -7.49
CA ARG A 111 -10.56 -0.22 -6.83
C ARG A 111 -10.07 0.47 -5.56
N ALA A 112 -10.81 1.47 -5.09
CA ALA A 112 -10.52 2.16 -3.82
C ALA A 112 -10.56 1.24 -2.58
N SER A 113 -11.24 0.10 -2.66
CA SER A 113 -11.26 -0.93 -1.61
C SER A 113 -9.99 -1.78 -1.57
N ASP A 114 -9.28 -1.84 -2.69
CA ASP A 114 -8.08 -2.65 -2.84
C ASP A 114 -6.85 -1.90 -2.32
N THR A 115 -5.78 -2.61 -2.04
CA THR A 115 -4.55 -2.00 -1.54
C THR A 115 -3.38 -2.35 -2.44
N VAL A 116 -2.74 -1.34 -3.01
CA VAL A 116 -1.45 -1.48 -3.69
C VAL A 116 -0.36 -1.11 -2.72
N SER A 117 0.68 -1.94 -2.61
CA SER A 117 1.84 -1.76 -1.74
C SER A 117 3.12 -1.92 -2.53
N ARG A 118 4.16 -1.20 -2.14
CA ARG A 118 5.51 -1.52 -2.59
C ARG A 118 6.17 -2.45 -1.57
N TYR A 119 6.54 -3.65 -2.03
CA TYR A 119 7.16 -4.66 -1.19
C TYR A 119 8.66 -4.37 -0.99
N GLY A 120 9.34 -3.95 -2.05
CA GLY A 120 10.74 -3.50 -2.03
C GLY A 120 11.34 -3.51 -3.43
N GLY A 121 12.37 -2.70 -3.70
CA GLY A 121 13.00 -2.65 -5.01
C GLY A 121 12.00 -2.37 -6.13
N ASP A 122 11.85 -3.31 -7.04
CA ASP A 122 10.93 -3.35 -8.18
C ASP A 122 9.71 -4.27 -7.97
N GLU A 123 9.48 -4.69 -6.72
CA GLU A 123 8.38 -5.59 -6.35
C GLU A 123 7.22 -4.84 -5.71
N PHE A 124 6.00 -5.17 -6.16
CA PHE A 124 4.74 -4.63 -5.65
C PHE A 124 3.77 -5.75 -5.29
N VAL A 125 2.85 -5.44 -4.40
CA VAL A 125 1.78 -6.36 -3.98
C VAL A 125 0.44 -5.64 -4.07
N CYS A 126 -0.52 -6.26 -4.74
CA CYS A 126 -1.92 -5.81 -4.73
C CYS A 126 -2.77 -6.77 -3.90
N LEU A 127 -3.47 -6.24 -2.92
CA LEU A 127 -4.41 -6.97 -2.07
C LEU A 127 -5.83 -6.60 -2.50
N LEU A 128 -6.60 -7.58 -2.96
CA LEU A 128 -7.96 -7.41 -3.46
C LEU A 128 -8.98 -7.84 -2.40
N ASP A 129 -9.86 -6.92 -2.05
CA ASP A 129 -10.86 -7.09 -1.01
C ASP A 129 -12.21 -7.54 -1.58
N GLY A 130 -12.74 -8.64 -1.07
CA GLY A 130 -14.10 -9.08 -1.40
C GLY A 130 -14.26 -9.53 -2.84
N LEU A 131 -13.60 -10.62 -3.23
CA LEU A 131 -13.71 -11.18 -4.56
C LEU A 131 -15.14 -11.63 -4.86
N ALA A 132 -15.71 -11.13 -5.97
CA ALA A 132 -17.01 -11.55 -6.46
C ALA A 132 -16.96 -12.96 -7.08
N ASP A 133 -15.84 -13.29 -7.72
CA ASP A 133 -15.57 -14.56 -8.39
C ASP A 133 -14.06 -14.88 -8.40
N ALA A 134 -13.71 -16.09 -8.78
CA ALA A 134 -12.33 -16.57 -8.86
C ALA A 134 -11.54 -15.94 -10.05
N GLU A 135 -12.20 -15.33 -11.01
CA GLU A 135 -11.59 -14.76 -12.21
C GLU A 135 -11.23 -13.27 -12.01
N THR A 136 -11.81 -12.62 -11.00
CA THR A 136 -11.56 -11.20 -10.71
C THR A 136 -10.07 -10.86 -10.58
N PRO A 137 -9.23 -11.64 -9.85
CA PRO A 137 -7.80 -11.32 -9.74
C PRO A 137 -7.05 -11.41 -11.07
N GLN A 138 -7.43 -12.34 -11.94
CA GLN A 138 -6.84 -12.47 -13.28
C GLN A 138 -7.20 -11.28 -14.16
N ARG A 139 -8.46 -10.80 -14.10
CA ARG A 139 -8.86 -9.57 -14.82
C ARG A 139 -8.10 -8.36 -14.33
N VAL A 140 -7.89 -8.21 -13.02
CA VAL A 140 -7.08 -7.11 -12.47
C VAL A 140 -5.64 -7.23 -12.93
N ALA A 141 -5.06 -8.44 -12.94
CA ALA A 141 -3.71 -8.66 -13.44
C ALA A 141 -3.56 -8.22 -14.91
N MET A 142 -4.53 -8.59 -15.76
CA MET A 142 -4.56 -8.17 -17.17
C MET A 142 -4.64 -6.65 -17.32
N THR A 143 -5.53 -5.99 -16.56
CA THR A 143 -5.64 -4.52 -16.57
C THR A 143 -4.32 -3.85 -16.16
N ILE A 144 -3.62 -4.40 -15.17
CA ILE A 144 -2.30 -3.92 -14.75
C ILE A 144 -1.28 -4.08 -15.89
N LEU A 145 -1.21 -5.25 -16.52
CA LEU A 145 -0.29 -5.50 -17.63
C LEU A 145 -0.55 -4.55 -18.80
N GLU A 146 -1.80 -4.34 -19.17
CA GLU A 146 -2.20 -3.38 -20.22
C GLU A 146 -1.76 -1.95 -19.86
N ALA A 147 -1.97 -1.53 -18.60
CA ALA A 147 -1.56 -0.21 -18.13
C ALA A 147 -0.03 -0.03 -18.13
N LEU A 148 0.73 -1.09 -17.84
CA LEU A 148 2.20 -1.04 -17.82
C LEU A 148 2.81 -1.08 -19.23
N ASP A 149 2.14 -1.71 -20.22
CA ASP A 149 2.60 -1.78 -21.61
C ASP A 149 2.63 -0.40 -22.32
N GLU A 150 1.85 0.56 -21.81
CA GLU A 150 1.87 1.92 -22.33
C GLU A 150 3.25 2.57 -22.12
N PRO A 151 3.79 3.25 -23.15
CA PRO A 151 5.08 3.94 -23.04
C PRO A 151 5.14 4.92 -21.87
N ILE A 152 6.26 4.99 -21.18
CA ILE A 152 6.52 5.92 -20.08
C ILE A 152 7.56 6.94 -20.56
N ILE A 153 7.20 8.23 -20.54
CA ILE A 153 8.09 9.32 -20.93
C ILE A 153 8.70 9.93 -19.66
N ILE A 154 10.02 9.76 -19.50
CA ILE A 154 10.77 10.35 -18.38
C ILE A 154 11.88 11.20 -18.98
N ALA A 155 11.83 12.52 -18.72
CA ALA A 155 12.71 13.50 -19.35
C ALA A 155 12.67 13.39 -20.90
N SER A 156 13.76 12.95 -21.54
CA SER A 156 13.84 12.76 -22.98
C SER A 156 13.78 11.29 -23.42
N HIS A 157 13.52 10.37 -22.49
CA HIS A 157 13.53 8.93 -22.75
C HIS A 157 12.11 8.39 -22.82
N THR A 158 11.83 7.59 -23.84
CA THR A 158 10.63 6.75 -23.91
C THR A 158 11.02 5.35 -23.43
N LEU A 159 10.47 4.94 -22.30
CA LEU A 159 10.75 3.66 -21.67
C LEU A 159 9.57 2.72 -21.85
N HIS A 160 9.87 1.44 -21.98
CA HIS A 160 8.90 0.35 -21.95
C HIS A 160 9.24 -0.56 -20.79
N ILE A 161 8.26 -0.90 -19.99
CA ILE A 161 8.38 -1.81 -18.86
C ILE A 161 7.23 -2.82 -18.91
N SER A 162 7.51 -4.05 -18.63
CA SER A 162 6.51 -5.09 -18.39
C SER A 162 6.61 -5.58 -16.96
N ALA A 163 5.71 -6.46 -16.57
CA ALA A 163 5.75 -7.08 -15.25
C ALA A 163 5.40 -8.55 -15.34
N SER A 164 5.99 -9.34 -14.47
CA SER A 164 5.55 -10.69 -14.18
C SER A 164 4.64 -10.69 -12.96
N ILE A 165 3.44 -11.23 -13.10
CA ILE A 165 2.41 -11.20 -12.06
C ILE A 165 2.03 -12.61 -11.65
N GLY A 166 2.12 -12.89 -10.34
CA GLY A 166 1.58 -14.11 -9.75
C GLY A 166 0.33 -13.82 -8.96
N VAL A 167 -0.66 -14.69 -9.10
CA VAL A 167 -1.99 -14.56 -8.49
C VAL A 167 -2.22 -15.66 -7.48
N ALA A 168 -2.65 -15.31 -6.27
CA ALA A 168 -3.13 -16.25 -5.28
C ALA A 168 -4.48 -15.80 -4.71
N ILE A 169 -5.32 -16.77 -4.38
CA ILE A 169 -6.65 -16.54 -3.81
C ILE A 169 -6.78 -17.37 -2.55
N THR A 170 -7.42 -16.79 -1.53
CA THR A 170 -7.89 -17.53 -0.37
C THR A 170 -9.39 -17.36 -0.20
N CYS A 171 -10.06 -18.46 0.10
CA CYS A 171 -11.49 -18.48 0.42
C CYS A 171 -11.67 -19.27 1.72
N GLY A 172 -12.48 -18.76 2.64
CA GLY A 172 -12.82 -19.47 3.88
C GLY A 172 -12.25 -18.85 5.14
N GLN A 173 -12.26 -19.63 6.24
CA GLN A 173 -11.89 -19.17 7.56
C GLN A 173 -10.37 -19.11 7.75
N ALA A 174 -9.90 -18.08 8.48
CA ALA A 174 -8.51 -17.86 8.88
C ALA A 174 -7.48 -17.80 7.72
N PRO A 175 -7.61 -16.81 6.81
CA PRO A 175 -6.59 -16.60 5.78
C PRO A 175 -5.24 -16.24 6.41
N ASP A 176 -4.15 -16.82 5.87
CA ASP A 176 -2.78 -16.55 6.28
C ASP A 176 -2.07 -15.74 5.17
N LEU A 177 -1.67 -14.51 5.49
CA LEU A 177 -0.98 -13.64 4.55
C LEU A 177 0.35 -14.24 4.07
N THR A 178 1.10 -14.88 4.95
CA THR A 178 2.41 -15.46 4.60
C THR A 178 2.26 -16.57 3.57
N GLN A 179 1.28 -17.44 3.74
CA GLN A 179 0.98 -18.49 2.77
C GLN A 179 0.45 -17.91 1.45
N LEU A 180 -0.41 -16.89 1.53
CA LEU A 180 -0.97 -16.23 0.35
C LEU A 180 0.12 -15.56 -0.49
N MET A 181 1.04 -14.85 0.17
CA MET A 181 2.19 -14.23 -0.47
C MET A 181 3.13 -15.27 -1.10
N ALA A 182 3.47 -16.33 -0.37
CA ALA A 182 4.35 -17.38 -0.90
C ALA A 182 3.77 -18.05 -2.15
N ARG A 183 2.46 -18.29 -2.19
CA ARG A 183 1.77 -18.85 -3.37
C ARG A 183 1.76 -17.88 -4.55
N ALA A 184 1.56 -16.61 -4.30
CA ALA A 184 1.59 -15.59 -5.35
C ALA A 184 3.00 -15.40 -5.90
N ASP A 185 4.02 -15.36 -5.04
CA ASP A 185 5.44 -15.29 -5.43
C ASP A 185 5.86 -16.50 -6.28
N GLU A 186 5.49 -17.72 -5.88
CA GLU A 186 5.75 -18.93 -6.66
C GLU A 186 5.09 -18.85 -8.05
N ALA A 187 3.83 -18.39 -8.13
CA ALA A 187 3.14 -18.20 -9.39
C ALA A 187 3.82 -17.15 -10.28
N MET A 188 4.26 -16.01 -9.70
CA MET A 188 5.00 -14.96 -10.39
C MET A 188 6.34 -15.49 -10.94
N TYR A 189 7.06 -16.27 -10.15
CA TYR A 189 8.31 -16.88 -10.59
C TYR A 189 8.10 -17.84 -11.78
N HIS A 190 7.00 -18.58 -11.79
CA HIS A 190 6.62 -19.42 -12.95
C HIS A 190 6.31 -18.57 -14.18
N ALA A 191 5.58 -17.47 -14.05
CA ALA A 191 5.32 -16.53 -15.14
C ALA A 191 6.62 -15.98 -15.75
N LYS A 192 7.57 -15.54 -14.90
CA LYS A 192 8.90 -15.10 -15.35
C LYS A 192 9.64 -16.14 -16.18
N ARG A 193 9.57 -17.42 -15.80
CA ARG A 193 10.23 -18.52 -16.54
C ARG A 193 9.53 -18.90 -17.83
N ALA A 194 8.22 -18.67 -17.93
CA ALA A 194 7.43 -19.00 -19.11
C ALA A 194 7.58 -17.99 -20.27
N GLY A 195 8.19 -16.82 -20.06
CA GLY A 195 8.47 -15.90 -21.15
C GLY A 195 8.27 -14.41 -20.83
N ARG A 196 7.98 -14.01 -19.60
CA ARG A 196 7.72 -12.63 -19.16
C ARG A 196 6.53 -11.95 -19.87
N GLY A 197 5.57 -11.46 -19.11
CA GLY A 197 4.37 -10.76 -19.61
C GLY A 197 3.16 -11.63 -19.51
#